data_41d8323e36c116d73b037c33eab9a98d
#
_entry.id   41d8323e36c116d73b037c33eab9a98d
#
_cell.length_a   1.000
_cell.length_b   1.000
_cell.length_c   1.000
_cell.angle_alpha   90.00
_cell.angle_beta   90.00
_cell.angle_gamma   90.00
#
_symmetry.space_group_name_H-M   'P 1'
#
loop_
_entity.id
_entity.type
_entity.pdbx_description
1 polymer ?
#
loop_
_entity_poly.entity_id
_entity_poly.type
_entity_poly.pdbx_seq_one_letter_code
_entity_poly.pdbx_strand_id
1 'polypeptide(L)'
;MDFVTASQLQGCFTPEDDVWFPDLAKIVWQDLDFLGWVHPSGHLAYIVAQSPNDGALKGVVLRRFERPRSRVRLDMCSLCLHVHGSGGTAMFSITEAGSHGRRTISNVVCTDLACSLRIRNKINPSSLMQETLYLEAKVWRILQRLHRWLMKTKYL
;
A
#
# COMPACT_ATOMS: atom_id res chain seq x y z
N MET A 1 3.68 9.48 -9.08
CA MET A 1 4.94 8.68 -8.99
C MET A 1 5.56 8.60 -10.37
N ASP A 2 6.86 8.83 -10.49
CA ASP A 2 7.55 8.72 -11.78
C ASP A 2 7.64 7.26 -12.24
N PHE A 3 7.89 7.08 -13.54
CA PHE A 3 8.10 5.75 -14.10
C PHE A 3 9.29 5.06 -13.45
N VAL A 4 9.11 3.81 -13.04
CA VAL A 4 10.14 2.98 -12.42
C VAL A 4 10.43 1.78 -13.32
N THR A 5 11.70 1.58 -13.66
CA THR A 5 12.14 0.43 -14.45
C THR A 5 12.14 -0.86 -13.61
N ALA A 6 12.11 -2.01 -14.26
CA ALA A 6 12.19 -3.31 -13.57
C ALA A 6 13.45 -3.43 -12.70
N SER A 7 14.59 -2.94 -13.18
CA SER A 7 15.86 -2.96 -12.44
C SER A 7 15.80 -2.07 -11.18
N GLN A 8 15.22 -0.87 -11.29
CA GLN A 8 15.04 0.02 -10.14
C GLN A 8 14.09 -0.61 -9.11
N LEU A 9 12.99 -1.22 -9.59
CA LEU A 9 12.03 -1.87 -8.72
C LEU A 9 12.66 -3.06 -7.97
N GLN A 10 13.45 -3.87 -8.68
CA GLN A 10 14.17 -4.99 -8.07
C GLN A 10 15.19 -4.49 -7.03
N GLY A 11 15.90 -3.40 -7.32
CA GLY A 11 16.87 -2.79 -6.40
C GLY A 11 16.25 -2.18 -5.13
N CYS A 12 14.91 -2.05 -5.05
CA CYS A 12 14.23 -1.58 -3.85
C CYS A 12 14.15 -2.65 -2.73
N PHE A 13 14.35 -3.92 -3.06
CA PHE A 13 14.23 -5.06 -2.15
C PHE A 13 15.59 -5.70 -1.89
N THR A 14 15.70 -6.46 -0.79
CA THR A 14 16.92 -7.22 -0.53
C THR A 14 16.95 -8.50 -1.39
N PRO A 15 18.14 -9.05 -1.71
CA PRO A 15 18.24 -10.30 -2.49
C PRO A 15 17.56 -11.51 -1.81
N GLU A 16 17.35 -11.42 -0.50
CA GLU A 16 16.69 -12.46 0.29
C GLU A 16 15.16 -12.41 0.17
N ASP A 17 14.61 -11.29 -0.31
CA ASP A 17 13.19 -11.14 -0.54
C ASP A 17 12.81 -11.84 -1.85
N ASP A 18 12.02 -12.91 -1.78
CA ASP A 18 11.44 -13.56 -2.96
C ASP A 18 10.24 -12.73 -3.44
N VAL A 19 10.53 -11.70 -4.24
CA VAL A 19 9.52 -10.73 -4.69
C VAL A 19 8.94 -11.15 -6.04
N TRP A 20 7.65 -11.37 -6.06
CA TRP A 20 6.90 -11.49 -7.31
C TRP A 20 6.56 -10.10 -7.86
N PHE A 21 6.96 -9.80 -9.09
CA PHE A 21 6.71 -8.50 -9.72
C PHE A 21 5.48 -8.53 -10.62
N PRO A 22 4.68 -7.46 -10.62
CA PRO A 22 3.54 -7.31 -11.53
C PRO A 22 4.00 -6.97 -12.95
N ASP A 23 3.10 -7.07 -13.90
CA ASP A 23 3.33 -6.61 -15.27
C ASP A 23 3.41 -5.08 -15.31
N LEU A 24 4.62 -4.54 -15.37
CA LEU A 24 4.89 -3.10 -15.33
C LEU A 24 4.30 -2.35 -16.54
N ALA A 25 4.08 -3.02 -17.67
CA ALA A 25 3.49 -2.40 -18.86
C ALA A 25 2.02 -2.00 -18.66
N LYS A 26 1.33 -2.61 -17.69
CA LYS A 26 -0.06 -2.31 -17.36
C LYS A 26 -0.23 -1.20 -16.32
N ILE A 27 0.86 -0.68 -15.78
CA ILE A 27 0.83 0.31 -14.71
C ILE A 27 0.74 1.72 -15.29
N VAL A 28 -0.28 2.47 -14.88
CA VAL A 28 -0.43 3.89 -15.20
C VAL A 28 0.24 4.71 -14.09
N TRP A 29 1.54 4.93 -14.23
CA TRP A 29 2.41 5.53 -13.21
C TRP A 29 1.97 6.91 -12.71
N GLN A 30 1.47 7.75 -13.60
CA GLN A 30 0.98 9.11 -13.28
C GLN A 30 -0.18 9.13 -12.28
N ASP A 31 -0.88 8.01 -12.12
CA ASP A 31 -2.00 7.89 -11.20
C ASP A 31 -1.60 7.36 -9.81
N LEU A 32 -0.32 7.02 -9.64
CA LEU A 32 0.19 6.44 -8.41
C LEU A 32 0.93 7.47 -7.54
N ASP A 33 0.71 7.39 -6.24
CA ASP A 33 1.49 8.08 -5.21
C ASP A 33 2.52 7.13 -4.59
N PHE A 34 2.20 5.85 -4.62
CA PHE A 34 3.09 4.72 -4.32
C PHE A 34 2.61 3.51 -5.14
N LEU A 35 3.49 2.56 -5.39
CA LEU A 35 3.15 1.30 -6.02
C LEU A 35 2.89 0.25 -4.95
N GLY A 36 1.71 -0.37 -4.96
CA GLY A 36 1.36 -1.49 -4.10
C GLY A 36 0.75 -2.63 -4.90
N TRP A 37 1.12 -3.87 -4.60
CA TRP A 37 0.55 -5.06 -5.23
C TRP A 37 0.55 -6.27 -4.29
N VAL A 38 -0.29 -7.23 -4.61
CA VAL A 38 -0.47 -8.47 -3.82
C VAL A 38 0.12 -9.64 -4.60
N HIS A 39 0.85 -10.49 -3.89
CA HIS A 39 1.36 -11.74 -4.44
C HIS A 39 0.21 -12.67 -4.84
N PRO A 40 0.33 -13.47 -5.92
CA PRO A 40 -0.73 -14.39 -6.35
C PRO A 40 -1.19 -15.39 -5.28
N SER A 41 -0.33 -15.75 -4.32
CA SER A 41 -0.72 -16.60 -3.18
C SER A 41 -1.72 -15.94 -2.23
N GLY A 42 -1.88 -14.60 -2.30
CA GLY A 42 -2.76 -13.84 -1.41
C GLY A 42 -2.21 -13.58 -0.01
N HIS A 43 -1.07 -14.16 0.38
CA HIS A 43 -0.50 -14.04 1.73
C HIS A 43 0.57 -12.97 1.87
N LEU A 44 1.22 -12.62 0.76
CA LEU A 44 2.24 -11.58 0.70
C LEU A 44 1.73 -10.41 -0.13
N ALA A 45 2.33 -9.26 0.14
CA ALA A 45 2.10 -8.05 -0.64
C ALA A 45 3.36 -7.16 -0.57
N TYR A 46 3.42 -6.18 -1.43
CA TYR A 46 4.59 -5.33 -1.57
C TYR A 46 4.17 -3.89 -1.73
N ILE A 47 4.95 -2.99 -1.18
CA ILE A 47 4.82 -1.55 -1.38
C ILE A 47 6.18 -1.00 -1.79
N VAL A 48 6.18 -0.15 -2.83
CA VAL A 48 7.33 0.70 -3.17
C VAL A 48 6.88 2.14 -3.12
N ALA A 49 7.58 2.92 -2.32
CA ALA A 49 7.32 4.34 -2.13
C ALA A 49 8.61 5.15 -2.14
N GLN A 50 8.49 6.42 -2.51
CA GLN A 50 9.60 7.35 -2.42
C GLN A 50 9.77 7.81 -0.97
N SER A 51 10.99 7.74 -0.47
CA SER A 51 11.34 8.24 0.86
C SER A 51 11.29 9.76 0.91
N PRO A 52 10.65 10.36 1.91
CA PRO A 52 10.60 11.81 2.05
C PRO A 52 11.94 12.42 2.49
N ASN A 53 12.90 11.61 2.97
CA ASN A 53 14.17 12.06 3.51
C ASN A 53 15.25 12.28 2.44
N ASP A 54 15.33 11.34 1.50
CA ASP A 54 16.40 11.28 0.49
C ASP A 54 15.87 11.12 -0.96
N GLY A 55 14.55 11.00 -1.12
CA GLY A 55 13.93 10.78 -2.42
C GLY A 55 14.14 9.38 -2.99
N ALA A 56 14.87 8.50 -2.30
CA ALA A 56 15.13 7.14 -2.78
C ALA A 56 13.87 6.26 -2.75
N LEU A 57 13.78 5.35 -3.71
CA LEU A 57 12.72 4.34 -3.70
C LEU A 57 13.03 3.29 -2.63
N LYS A 58 12.04 2.98 -1.81
CA LYS A 58 12.11 1.96 -0.76
C LYS A 58 11.04 0.90 -0.99
N GLY A 59 11.44 -0.36 -1.03
CA GLY A 59 10.57 -1.51 -1.12
C GLY A 59 10.35 -2.15 0.24
N VAL A 60 9.14 -2.60 0.50
CA VAL A 60 8.78 -3.27 1.76
C VAL A 60 7.89 -4.46 1.46
N VAL A 61 8.24 -5.60 2.05
CA VAL A 61 7.44 -6.82 2.01
C VAL A 61 6.45 -6.82 3.18
N LEU A 62 5.20 -7.13 2.87
CA LEU A 62 4.12 -7.20 3.85
C LEU A 62 3.54 -8.61 3.91
N ARG A 63 3.13 -9.02 5.10
CA ARG A 63 2.24 -10.17 5.28
C ARG A 63 0.81 -9.69 5.23
N ARG A 64 -0.02 -10.35 4.41
CA ARG A 64 -1.43 -10.02 4.24
C ARG A 64 -2.30 -11.06 4.95
N PHE A 65 -3.23 -10.55 5.73
CA PHE A 65 -4.24 -11.36 6.41
C PHE A 65 -5.62 -10.91 5.96
N GLU A 66 -6.38 -11.84 5.40
CA GLU A 66 -7.78 -11.57 5.06
C GLU A 66 -8.59 -11.40 6.34
N ARG A 67 -9.48 -10.43 6.31
CA ARG A 67 -10.41 -10.22 7.41
C ARG A 67 -11.67 -11.04 7.17
N PRO A 68 -12.28 -11.60 8.23
CA PRO A 68 -13.55 -12.32 8.08
C PRO A 68 -14.58 -11.42 7.39
N ARG A 69 -15.25 -11.96 6.37
CA ARG A 69 -16.33 -11.26 5.69
C ARG A 69 -17.58 -11.24 6.58
N SER A 70 -18.11 -10.05 6.84
CA SER A 70 -19.37 -9.86 7.53
C SER A 70 -20.32 -9.05 6.66
N ARG A 71 -21.58 -9.46 6.56
CA ARG A 71 -22.57 -8.76 5.70
C ARG A 71 -22.90 -7.34 6.18
N VAL A 72 -22.67 -7.03 7.44
CA VAL A 72 -23.07 -5.76 8.09
C VAL A 72 -21.88 -4.83 8.37
N ARG A 73 -20.65 -5.25 8.03
CA ARG A 73 -19.46 -4.51 8.42
C ARG A 73 -19.02 -3.54 7.32
N LEU A 74 -18.84 -2.28 7.72
CA LEU A 74 -18.12 -1.29 6.95
C LEU A 74 -16.69 -1.24 7.45
N ASP A 75 -15.74 -1.24 6.53
CA ASP A 75 -14.31 -1.15 6.82
C ASP A 75 -13.71 0.08 6.15
N MET A 76 -12.93 0.86 6.90
CA MET A 76 -12.25 2.02 6.38
C MET A 76 -10.75 1.74 6.24
N CYS A 77 -10.20 2.08 5.06
CA CYS A 77 -8.77 2.00 4.81
C CYS A 77 -8.02 3.05 5.66
N SER A 78 -7.00 2.64 6.41
CA SER A 78 -6.21 3.56 7.23
C SER A 78 -5.30 4.50 6.42
N LEU A 79 -5.05 4.23 5.15
CA LEU A 79 -4.26 5.13 4.28
C LEU A 79 -5.15 6.15 3.56
N CYS A 80 -6.06 5.68 2.71
CA CYS A 80 -6.86 6.56 1.85
C CYS A 80 -8.20 7.00 2.44
N LEU A 81 -8.63 6.41 3.56
CA LEU A 81 -9.94 6.61 4.20
C LEU A 81 -11.16 6.18 3.36
N HIS A 82 -10.92 5.45 2.27
CA HIS A 82 -12.01 4.86 1.50
C HIS A 82 -12.81 3.89 2.39
N VAL A 83 -14.12 4.06 2.40
CA VAL A 83 -15.03 3.20 3.16
C VAL A 83 -15.54 2.11 2.23
N HIS A 84 -15.23 0.89 2.60
CA HIS A 84 -15.59 -0.32 1.87
C HIS A 84 -16.75 -1.07 2.54
N GLY A 85 -17.50 -1.79 1.73
CA GLY A 85 -18.26 -2.92 2.22
C GLY A 85 -17.34 -4.09 2.61
N SER A 86 -17.94 -5.17 3.08
CA SER A 86 -17.22 -6.36 3.55
C SER A 86 -16.21 -6.90 2.51
N GLY A 87 -14.99 -7.14 2.95
CA GLY A 87 -13.91 -7.72 2.14
C GLY A 87 -13.10 -6.72 1.30
N GLY A 88 -13.42 -5.42 1.37
CA GLY A 88 -12.66 -4.38 0.65
C GLY A 88 -11.36 -3.97 1.32
N THR A 89 -11.11 -4.41 2.56
CA THR A 89 -9.87 -4.19 3.30
C THR A 89 -9.25 -5.50 3.76
N ALA A 90 -7.93 -5.51 3.95
CA ALA A 90 -7.18 -6.57 4.59
C ALA A 90 -6.25 -5.98 5.65
N MET A 91 -5.80 -6.80 6.57
CA MET A 91 -4.74 -6.42 7.52
C MET A 91 -3.39 -6.72 6.89
N PHE A 92 -2.53 -5.72 6.80
CA PHE A 92 -1.17 -5.85 6.34
C PHE A 92 -0.20 -5.57 7.47
N SER A 93 0.76 -6.48 7.65
CA SER A 93 1.77 -6.39 8.71
C SER A 93 3.15 -6.26 8.11
N ILE A 94 3.94 -5.35 8.65
CA ILE A 94 5.35 -5.17 8.32
C ILE A 94 6.17 -5.58 9.54
N THR A 95 7.17 -6.41 9.34
CA THR A 95 8.17 -6.73 10.37
C THR A 95 9.11 -5.54 10.51
N GLU A 96 9.31 -5.04 11.72
CA GLU A 96 10.27 -3.95 11.98
C GLU A 96 11.68 -4.38 11.60
N ALA A 97 12.38 -3.55 10.82
CA ALA A 97 13.74 -3.80 10.40
C ALA A 97 14.66 -3.96 11.63
N GLY A 98 15.52 -4.98 11.61
CA GLY A 98 16.42 -5.30 12.73
C GLY A 98 15.77 -5.97 13.94
N SER A 99 14.46 -6.23 13.94
CA SER A 99 13.77 -6.90 15.07
C SER A 99 13.89 -8.42 15.05
N HIS A 100 14.50 -9.02 14.03
CA HIS A 100 14.57 -10.47 13.81
C HIS A 100 13.20 -11.18 13.93
N GLY A 101 12.18 -10.58 13.35
CA GLY A 101 10.82 -11.12 13.34
C GLY A 101 10.01 -10.90 14.64
N ARG A 102 10.59 -10.30 15.67
CA ARG A 102 9.96 -10.16 17.00
C ARG A 102 8.95 -9.03 17.10
N ARG A 103 9.00 -8.04 16.22
CA ARG A 103 8.08 -6.90 16.21
C ARG A 103 7.47 -6.69 14.84
N THR A 104 6.16 -6.60 14.82
CA THR A 104 5.38 -6.30 13.61
C THR A 104 4.44 -5.14 13.88
N ILE A 105 4.23 -4.30 12.87
CA ILE A 105 3.27 -3.20 12.92
C ILE A 105 2.27 -3.39 11.79
N SER A 106 1.01 -3.44 12.14
CA SER A 106 -0.07 -3.75 11.21
C SER A 106 -0.97 -2.55 10.95
N ASN A 107 -1.50 -2.49 9.73
CA ASN A 107 -2.54 -1.55 9.33
C ASN A 107 -3.64 -2.25 8.53
N VAL A 108 -4.86 -1.71 8.61
CA VAL A 108 -5.99 -2.13 7.77
C VAL A 108 -6.01 -1.25 6.54
N VAL A 109 -5.75 -1.82 5.37
CA VAL A 109 -5.60 -1.09 4.12
C VAL A 109 -6.46 -1.72 3.03
N CYS A 110 -6.73 -1.01 1.93
CA CYS A 110 -7.42 -1.59 0.76
C CYS A 110 -6.81 -2.93 0.38
N THR A 111 -7.64 -3.95 0.18
CA THR A 111 -7.19 -5.33 -0.03
C THR A 111 -6.27 -5.52 -1.24
N ASP A 112 -6.35 -4.60 -2.21
CA ASP A 112 -5.59 -4.55 -3.46
C ASP A 112 -4.43 -3.53 -3.43
N LEU A 113 -4.26 -2.79 -2.33
CA LEU A 113 -3.30 -1.68 -2.17
C LEU A 113 -3.48 -0.53 -3.18
N ALA A 114 -4.58 -0.47 -3.90
CA ALA A 114 -4.84 0.50 -4.95
C ALA A 114 -5.39 1.85 -4.42
N CYS A 115 -4.86 2.32 -3.30
CA CYS A 115 -5.32 3.55 -2.63
C CYS A 115 -5.21 4.79 -3.52
N SER A 116 -4.13 4.92 -4.30
CA SER A 116 -3.91 6.05 -5.21
C SER A 116 -5.01 6.16 -6.28
N LEU A 117 -5.44 5.01 -6.82
CA LEU A 117 -6.51 4.97 -7.82
C LEU A 117 -7.88 5.27 -7.20
N ARG A 118 -8.11 4.85 -5.93
CA ARG A 118 -9.38 5.10 -5.22
C ARG A 118 -9.61 6.57 -4.94
N ILE A 119 -8.60 7.30 -4.47
CA ILE A 119 -8.77 8.75 -4.22
C ILE A 119 -8.99 9.55 -5.51
N ARG A 120 -8.61 8.98 -6.66
CA ARG A 120 -8.82 9.54 -8.00
C ARG A 120 -10.11 9.04 -8.66
N ASN A 121 -10.92 8.24 -7.95
CA ASN A 121 -12.15 7.61 -8.47
C ASN A 121 -11.93 6.81 -9.76
N LYS A 122 -10.75 6.18 -9.93
CA LYS A 122 -10.41 5.41 -11.15
C LYS A 122 -10.75 3.94 -11.06
N ILE A 123 -11.18 3.44 -9.89
CA ILE A 123 -11.59 2.05 -9.69
C ILE A 123 -12.87 1.96 -8.84
N ASN A 124 -13.66 0.93 -9.12
CA ASN A 124 -14.88 0.59 -8.40
C ASN A 124 -14.63 -0.46 -7.30
N PRO A 125 -15.50 -0.57 -6.30
CA PRO A 125 -16.62 0.32 -6.03
C PRO A 125 -16.15 1.68 -5.49
N SER A 126 -16.98 2.72 -5.69
CA SER A 126 -16.79 4.02 -5.05
C SER A 126 -16.93 3.91 -3.53
N SER A 127 -16.39 4.87 -2.80
CA SER A 127 -16.52 4.90 -1.34
C SER A 127 -17.99 5.02 -0.93
N LEU A 128 -18.39 4.25 0.10
CA LEU A 128 -19.71 4.35 0.70
C LEU A 128 -19.92 5.66 1.47
N MET A 129 -18.84 6.37 1.77
CA MET A 129 -18.86 7.73 2.31
C MET A 129 -18.04 8.63 1.39
N GLN A 130 -18.67 9.67 0.89
CA GLN A 130 -17.98 10.65 0.04
C GLN A 130 -17.20 11.63 0.89
N GLU A 131 -16.05 12.03 0.40
CA GLU A 131 -15.16 12.97 1.02
C GLU A 131 -15.04 14.23 0.15
N THR A 132 -15.17 15.41 0.79
CA THR A 132 -15.15 16.70 0.12
C THR A 132 -13.75 17.29 -0.08
N LEU A 133 -12.70 16.64 0.41
CA LEU A 133 -11.33 17.12 0.26
C LEU A 133 -10.88 17.12 -1.21
N TYR A 134 -10.06 18.13 -1.56
CA TYR A 134 -9.38 18.18 -2.84
C TYR A 134 -8.39 17.02 -3.00
N LEU A 135 -8.08 16.67 -4.26
CA LEU A 135 -7.22 15.53 -4.58
C LEU A 135 -5.84 15.67 -3.95
N GLU A 136 -5.23 16.85 -4.01
CA GLU A 136 -3.90 17.14 -3.45
C GLU A 136 -3.85 16.90 -1.94
N ALA A 137 -4.90 17.26 -1.22
CA ALA A 137 -5.00 16.99 0.22
C ALA A 137 -5.15 15.49 0.52
N LYS A 138 -5.86 14.74 -0.35
CA LYS A 138 -5.97 13.29 -0.24
C LYS A 138 -4.63 12.61 -0.52
N VAL A 139 -3.89 13.06 -1.54
CA VAL A 139 -2.54 12.57 -1.88
C VAL A 139 -1.59 12.82 -0.72
N TRP A 140 -1.53 14.06 -0.22
CA TRP A 140 -0.70 14.40 0.93
C TRP A 140 -0.99 13.51 2.15
N ARG A 141 -2.26 13.30 2.46
CA ARG A 141 -2.69 12.46 3.57
C ARG A 141 -2.25 10.99 3.39
N ILE A 142 -2.42 10.42 2.19
CA ILE A 142 -1.97 9.04 1.91
C ILE A 142 -0.46 8.92 2.15
N LEU A 143 0.32 9.81 1.57
CA LEU A 143 1.78 9.80 1.71
C LEU A 143 2.20 9.98 3.17
N GLN A 144 1.62 10.94 3.90
CA GLN A 144 1.90 11.13 5.33
C GLN A 144 1.62 9.88 6.16
N ARG A 145 0.48 9.22 5.91
CA ARG A 145 0.10 8.00 6.66
C ARG A 145 0.98 6.83 6.31
N LEU A 146 1.29 6.66 5.02
CA LEU A 146 2.21 5.62 4.55
C LEU A 146 3.61 5.83 5.14
N HIS A 147 4.20 7.01 5.00
CA HIS A 147 5.52 7.31 5.54
C HIS A 147 5.57 7.12 7.06
N ARG A 148 4.56 7.57 7.80
CA ARG A 148 4.47 7.33 9.25
C ARG A 148 4.45 5.84 9.59
N TRP A 149 3.78 5.02 8.80
CA TRP A 149 3.77 3.58 8.99
C TRP A 149 5.15 2.97 8.71
N LEU A 150 5.78 3.32 7.59
CA LEU A 150 7.10 2.84 7.20
C LEU A 150 8.21 3.31 8.16
N MET A 151 8.15 4.55 8.65
CA MET A 151 9.08 5.05 9.69
C MET A 151 8.98 4.25 10.99
N LYS A 152 7.75 3.90 11.43
CA LYS A 152 7.57 3.08 12.63
C LYS A 152 8.16 1.68 12.49
N THR A 153 8.29 1.19 11.28
CA THR A 153 8.90 -0.11 10.97
C THR A 153 10.37 -0.01 10.59
N LYS A 154 10.95 1.20 10.65
CA LYS A 154 12.36 1.50 10.33
C LYS A 154 12.77 1.19 8.88
N TYR A 155 11.84 1.28 7.93
CA TYR A 155 12.13 1.20 6.50
C TYR A 155 12.36 2.56 5.85
N LEU A 156 11.96 3.65 6.51
CA LEU A 156 12.23 5.06 6.14
C LEU A 156 12.95 5.78 7.27
#